data_92f967a5dfd65dbf93ba4a748fb7c16b
#
_entry.id   92f967a5dfd65dbf93ba4a748fb7c16b
#
_cell.length_a   1.000
_cell.length_b   1.000
_cell.length_c   1.000
_cell.angle_alpha   90.00
_cell.angle_beta   90.00
_cell.angle_gamma   90.00
#
_symmetry.space_group_name_H-M   'P 1'
#
loop_
_entity.id
_entity.type
_entity.pdbx_description
1 polymer ?
#
loop_
_entity_poly.entity_id
_entity_poly.type
_entity_poly.pdbx_seq_one_letter_code
_entity_poly.pdbx_strand_id
1 'polypeptide(L)'
;MEFEKIIPASGLAAEQCGQGLTVDGSVLAAFTEQAFKRLSFTFPQEHLESLVDVACDPASSENDRLVAVKLLENAVIAAKGTLPLCQDTGVAQVFAWKDAGVCTALTAAGGTVHFGSDEEAFTAGVGKAYKENNLRFSINIPSSLFDEKNSATNLPAQVDIFSTNGAGTGTAEYAGSSCSNGTGSDSTEPSYRFLFCAKGGGSSNKTDFTCATKALLNPQSFERFLKTKIAALGTAACPPYTIAVVIGGLSPEQNLQTLKLATTGYWDAAEALNKIGGSIRWTDTAGGVRPLRCRDWEERVLQIAAETGLGAQFGGSHLAAHARVFRL
;
A
#
# COMPACT_ATOMS: atom_id res chain seq x y z
N MET A 1 3.12 -10.67 1.65
CA MET A 1 3.32 -9.92 0.39
C MET A 1 4.67 -10.32 -0.17
N GLU A 2 4.70 -10.83 -1.38
CA GLU A 2 5.95 -11.13 -2.08
C GLU A 2 6.22 -10.02 -3.09
N PHE A 3 7.49 -9.61 -3.20
CA PHE A 3 7.87 -8.67 -4.24
C PHE A 3 8.05 -9.43 -5.55
N GLU A 4 7.34 -9.01 -6.59
CA GLU A 4 7.51 -9.55 -7.93
C GLU A 4 8.84 -9.03 -8.51
N LYS A 5 9.71 -9.92 -8.95
CA LYS A 5 10.94 -9.53 -9.66
C LYS A 5 10.58 -9.13 -11.07
N ILE A 6 10.63 -7.85 -11.37
CA ILE A 6 10.38 -7.32 -12.69
C ILE A 6 11.71 -7.29 -13.43
N ILE A 7 11.82 -8.05 -14.52
CA ILE A 7 12.94 -7.99 -15.42
C ILE A 7 12.52 -7.05 -16.57
N PRO A 8 13.23 -5.93 -16.80
CA PRO A 8 12.89 -5.04 -17.91
C PRO A 8 12.92 -5.81 -19.22
N ALA A 9 11.98 -5.50 -20.11
CA ALA A 9 12.03 -6.00 -21.49
C ALA A 9 13.36 -5.60 -22.13
N SER A 10 13.91 -6.48 -22.98
CA SER A 10 15.21 -6.33 -23.60
C SER A 10 15.42 -4.92 -24.17
N GLY A 11 16.39 -4.19 -23.66
CA GLY A 11 16.76 -2.83 -24.06
C GLY A 11 16.78 -1.79 -22.94
N LEU A 12 16.21 -2.10 -21.76
CA LEU A 12 16.27 -1.26 -20.57
C LEU A 12 17.19 -1.95 -19.54
N ALA A 13 18.50 -1.83 -19.72
CA ALA A 13 19.45 -2.56 -18.91
C ALA A 13 19.71 -1.83 -17.58
N ALA A 14 19.64 -2.59 -16.49
CA ALA A 14 20.43 -2.28 -15.32
C ALA A 14 21.86 -2.77 -15.62
N GLU A 15 22.81 -1.85 -15.76
CA GLU A 15 24.21 -2.22 -15.95
C GLU A 15 24.90 -2.33 -14.58
N GLN A 16 25.66 -3.40 -14.38
CA GLN A 16 26.54 -3.50 -13.24
C GLN A 16 27.75 -2.59 -13.47
N CYS A 17 27.85 -1.53 -12.70
CA CYS A 17 29.03 -0.66 -12.68
C CYS A 17 29.88 -1.02 -11.45
N GLY A 18 30.88 -1.83 -11.64
CA GLY A 18 31.75 -2.30 -10.56
C GLY A 18 30.99 -3.23 -9.58
N GLN A 19 30.88 -2.84 -8.30
CA GLN A 19 30.09 -3.57 -7.29
C GLN A 19 28.68 -3.00 -7.10
N GLY A 20 28.20 -2.11 -7.97
CA GLY A 20 26.94 -1.41 -7.88
C GLY A 20 25.92 -1.80 -8.94
N LEU A 21 24.65 -1.45 -8.71
CA LEU A 21 23.54 -1.55 -9.66
C LEU A 21 23.22 -0.16 -10.20
N THR A 22 23.25 0.02 -11.53
CA THR A 22 22.78 1.26 -12.16
C THR A 22 21.42 1.02 -12.79
N VAL A 23 20.41 1.84 -12.41
CA VAL A 23 19.06 1.80 -12.96
C VAL A 23 18.81 3.08 -13.75
N ASP A 24 18.35 2.95 -14.99
CA ASP A 24 17.99 4.12 -15.80
C ASP A 24 16.68 4.74 -15.29
N GLY A 25 16.61 6.07 -15.18
CA GLY A 25 15.40 6.79 -14.76
C GLY A 25 14.20 6.55 -15.68
N SER A 26 14.43 6.28 -16.95
CA SER A 26 13.35 5.89 -17.89
C SER A 26 12.74 4.52 -17.54
N VAL A 27 13.51 3.62 -16.93
CA VAL A 27 13.02 2.34 -16.42
C VAL A 27 12.12 2.56 -15.22
N LEU A 28 12.51 3.46 -14.29
CA LEU A 28 11.67 3.82 -13.16
C LEU A 28 10.32 4.40 -13.61
N ALA A 29 10.35 5.30 -14.58
CA ALA A 29 9.14 5.90 -15.15
C ALA A 29 8.24 4.82 -15.82
N ALA A 30 8.83 3.92 -16.61
CA ALA A 30 8.09 2.86 -17.30
C ALA A 30 7.48 1.85 -16.31
N PHE A 31 8.19 1.47 -15.26
CA PHE A 31 7.65 0.60 -14.21
C PHE A 31 6.50 1.27 -13.46
N THR A 32 6.67 2.53 -13.14
CA THR A 32 5.63 3.30 -12.46
C THR A 32 4.37 3.37 -13.29
N GLU A 33 4.49 3.67 -14.58
CA GLU A 33 3.37 3.66 -15.50
C GLU A 33 2.63 2.32 -15.50
N GLN A 34 3.36 1.22 -15.67
CA GLN A 34 2.78 -0.12 -15.70
C GLN A 34 2.13 -0.50 -14.36
N ALA A 35 2.77 -0.14 -13.24
CA ALA A 35 2.24 -0.40 -11.91
C ALA A 35 0.90 0.32 -11.68
N PHE A 36 0.81 1.62 -11.99
CA PHE A 36 -0.43 2.37 -11.82
C PHE A 36 -1.50 1.97 -12.82
N LYS A 37 -1.14 1.57 -14.03
CA LYS A 37 -2.06 0.92 -14.96
C LYS A 37 -2.64 -0.36 -14.34
N ARG A 38 -1.80 -1.27 -13.84
CA ARG A 38 -2.24 -2.52 -13.20
C ARG A 38 -3.14 -2.25 -12.00
N LEU A 39 -2.76 -1.34 -11.10
CA LEU A 39 -3.55 -0.95 -9.94
C LEU A 39 -4.93 -0.41 -10.30
N SER A 40 -5.06 0.26 -11.44
CA SER A 40 -6.32 0.84 -11.88
C SER A 40 -7.29 -0.16 -12.51
N PHE A 41 -6.81 -1.32 -12.96
CA PHE A 41 -7.61 -2.29 -13.71
C PHE A 41 -7.72 -3.67 -13.04
N THR A 42 -6.92 -3.96 -11.99
CA THR A 42 -6.93 -5.26 -11.33
C THR A 42 -6.92 -5.12 -9.81
N PHE A 43 -7.80 -5.86 -9.13
CA PHE A 43 -7.72 -5.99 -7.67
C PHE A 43 -6.65 -6.99 -7.25
N PRO A 44 -6.05 -6.83 -6.05
CA PRO A 44 -5.26 -7.88 -5.42
C PRO A 44 -6.10 -9.15 -5.21
N GLN A 45 -5.46 -10.31 -5.29
CA GLN A 45 -6.13 -11.60 -5.11
C GLN A 45 -6.83 -11.70 -3.75
N GLU A 46 -6.16 -11.29 -2.67
CA GLU A 46 -6.75 -11.27 -1.31
C GLU A 46 -8.09 -10.53 -1.26
N HIS A 47 -8.19 -9.39 -1.99
CA HIS A 47 -9.44 -8.63 -2.04
C HIS A 47 -10.52 -9.35 -2.86
N LEU A 48 -10.16 -9.98 -3.98
CA LEU A 48 -11.12 -10.79 -4.76
C LEU A 48 -11.64 -11.98 -3.95
N GLU A 49 -10.77 -12.67 -3.23
CA GLU A 49 -11.15 -13.78 -2.35
C GLU A 49 -12.12 -13.30 -1.25
N SER A 50 -11.84 -12.15 -0.61
CA SER A 50 -12.75 -11.60 0.39
C SER A 50 -14.13 -11.23 -0.17
N LEU A 51 -14.21 -10.76 -1.41
CA LEU A 51 -15.50 -10.50 -2.06
C LEU A 51 -16.26 -11.80 -2.37
N VAL A 52 -15.55 -12.86 -2.75
CA VAL A 52 -16.14 -14.19 -2.94
C VAL A 52 -16.67 -14.73 -1.62
N ASP A 53 -15.90 -14.58 -0.54
CA ASP A 53 -16.32 -15.02 0.80
C ASP A 53 -17.61 -14.30 1.22
N VAL A 54 -17.69 -12.98 1.06
CA VAL A 54 -18.92 -12.21 1.35
C VAL A 54 -20.09 -12.68 0.47
N ALA A 55 -19.85 -12.95 -0.81
CA ALA A 55 -20.92 -13.39 -1.73
C ALA A 55 -21.46 -14.78 -1.38
N CYS A 56 -20.61 -15.66 -0.84
CA CYS A 56 -20.92 -17.06 -0.53
C CYS A 56 -21.32 -17.30 0.94
N ASP A 57 -21.05 -16.36 1.86
CA ASP A 57 -21.37 -16.53 3.27
C ASP A 57 -22.89 -16.60 3.49
N PRO A 58 -23.43 -17.70 4.07
CA PRO A 58 -24.84 -17.82 4.40
C PRO A 58 -25.35 -16.73 5.34
N ALA A 59 -24.48 -16.16 6.19
CA ALA A 59 -24.81 -15.11 7.13
C ALA A 59 -24.83 -13.71 6.49
N SER A 60 -24.35 -13.56 5.25
CA SER A 60 -24.41 -12.29 4.54
C SER A 60 -25.82 -11.83 4.29
N SER A 61 -26.08 -10.53 4.50
CA SER A 61 -27.33 -9.91 4.08
C SER A 61 -27.49 -9.96 2.55
N GLU A 62 -28.71 -9.82 2.06
CA GLU A 62 -28.95 -9.71 0.61
C GLU A 62 -28.20 -8.53 0.01
N ASN A 63 -28.12 -7.41 0.73
CA ASN A 63 -27.40 -6.22 0.30
C ASN A 63 -25.87 -6.46 0.22
N ASP A 64 -25.28 -7.06 1.26
CA ASP A 64 -23.83 -7.38 1.25
C ASP A 64 -23.50 -8.30 0.07
N ARG A 65 -24.32 -9.34 -0.14
CA ARG A 65 -24.13 -10.30 -1.22
C ARG A 65 -24.27 -9.63 -2.59
N LEU A 66 -25.29 -8.79 -2.77
CA LEU A 66 -25.49 -8.05 -4.02
C LEU A 66 -24.29 -7.16 -4.34
N VAL A 67 -23.79 -6.41 -3.36
CA VAL A 67 -22.64 -5.52 -3.53
C VAL A 67 -21.39 -6.32 -3.88
N ALA A 68 -21.11 -7.42 -3.18
CA ALA A 68 -19.94 -8.26 -3.45
C ALA A 68 -19.97 -8.83 -4.88
N VAL A 69 -21.12 -9.33 -5.34
CA VAL A 69 -21.30 -9.82 -6.71
C VAL A 69 -21.06 -8.71 -7.73
N LYS A 70 -21.59 -7.50 -7.50
CA LYS A 70 -21.41 -6.36 -8.42
C LYS A 70 -19.94 -5.89 -8.47
N LEU A 71 -19.22 -5.94 -7.36
CA LEU A 71 -17.79 -5.64 -7.34
C LEU A 71 -16.98 -6.70 -8.10
N LEU A 72 -17.33 -7.98 -7.99
CA LEU A 72 -16.70 -9.07 -8.77
C LEU A 72 -16.98 -8.93 -10.27
N GLU A 73 -18.23 -8.64 -10.68
CA GLU A 73 -18.58 -8.35 -12.07
C GLU A 73 -17.76 -7.17 -12.61
N ASN A 74 -17.66 -6.08 -11.82
CA ASN A 74 -16.86 -4.92 -12.17
C ASN A 74 -15.38 -5.28 -12.33
N ALA A 75 -14.81 -6.12 -11.47
CA ALA A 75 -13.43 -6.57 -11.58
C ALA A 75 -13.17 -7.31 -12.91
N VAL A 76 -14.10 -8.18 -13.34
CA VAL A 76 -14.01 -8.87 -14.64
C VAL A 76 -14.06 -7.89 -15.82
N ILE A 77 -14.89 -6.85 -15.72
CA ILE A 77 -14.99 -5.81 -16.76
C ILE A 77 -13.68 -5.00 -16.79
N ALA A 78 -13.20 -4.56 -15.64
CA ALA A 78 -12.00 -3.74 -15.53
C ALA A 78 -10.75 -4.48 -16.03
N ALA A 79 -10.62 -5.78 -15.75
CA ALA A 79 -9.50 -6.61 -16.19
C ALA A 79 -9.33 -6.65 -17.72
N LYS A 80 -10.34 -6.23 -18.51
CA LYS A 80 -10.22 -6.05 -19.95
C LYS A 80 -9.41 -4.81 -20.35
N GLY A 81 -9.07 -3.94 -19.39
CA GLY A 81 -8.21 -2.77 -19.60
C GLY A 81 -8.86 -1.58 -20.32
N THR A 82 -10.21 -1.55 -20.43
CA THR A 82 -10.93 -0.46 -21.10
C THR A 82 -11.51 0.53 -20.08
N LEU A 83 -12.15 0.03 -19.03
CA LEU A 83 -12.71 0.83 -17.94
C LEU A 83 -11.99 0.50 -16.65
N PRO A 84 -11.56 1.49 -15.85
CA PRO A 84 -10.90 1.22 -14.59
C PRO A 84 -11.86 0.66 -13.54
N LEU A 85 -11.32 0.07 -12.48
CA LEU A 85 -12.06 -0.48 -11.34
C LEU A 85 -12.98 0.54 -10.66
N CYS A 86 -12.58 1.81 -10.64
CA CYS A 86 -13.31 2.89 -10.00
C CYS A 86 -13.07 4.21 -10.71
N GLN A 87 -14.05 5.10 -10.67
CA GLN A 87 -13.88 6.48 -11.10
C GLN A 87 -13.00 7.31 -10.13
N ASP A 88 -12.91 6.92 -8.86
CA ASP A 88 -11.97 7.46 -7.90
C ASP A 88 -10.62 6.75 -8.09
N THR A 89 -9.85 7.26 -9.04
CA THR A 89 -8.57 6.70 -9.46
C THR A 89 -7.45 6.89 -8.44
N GLY A 90 -7.71 7.72 -7.43
CA GLY A 90 -6.89 7.87 -6.25
C GLY A 90 -5.63 8.71 -6.41
N VAL A 91 -4.94 8.88 -5.27
CA VAL A 91 -3.64 9.52 -5.16
C VAL A 91 -2.56 8.46 -5.31
N ALA A 92 -1.60 8.71 -6.20
CA ALA A 92 -0.45 7.85 -6.40
C ALA A 92 0.55 8.00 -5.25
N GLN A 93 0.98 6.88 -4.69
CA GLN A 93 2.01 6.81 -3.65
C GLN A 93 3.04 5.75 -4.04
N VAL A 94 4.31 6.08 -3.90
CA VAL A 94 5.43 5.20 -4.15
C VAL A 94 6.27 5.12 -2.89
N PHE A 95 6.43 3.92 -2.34
CA PHE A 95 7.43 3.64 -1.32
C PHE A 95 8.57 2.89 -1.98
N ALA A 96 9.78 3.38 -1.83
CA ALA A 96 10.96 2.82 -2.46
C ALA A 96 12.06 2.57 -1.43
N TRP A 97 12.69 1.42 -1.48
CA TRP A 97 13.84 1.06 -0.64
C TRP A 97 15.07 0.89 -1.53
N LYS A 98 15.95 1.87 -1.49
CA LYS A 98 17.15 1.99 -2.34
C LYS A 98 18.39 1.63 -1.57
N ASP A 99 19.05 0.54 -1.93
CA ASP A 99 20.30 0.15 -1.31
C ASP A 99 21.42 1.13 -1.70
N ALA A 100 22.38 1.33 -0.79
CA ALA A 100 23.49 2.28 -0.98
C ALA A 100 24.35 1.99 -2.24
N GLY A 101 24.33 0.75 -2.70
CA GLY A 101 25.01 0.36 -3.95
C GLY A 101 24.19 0.61 -5.22
N VAL A 102 23.00 1.22 -5.12
CA VAL A 102 22.17 1.51 -6.28
C VAL A 102 22.34 2.96 -6.73
N CYS A 103 22.77 3.14 -7.96
CA CYS A 103 22.80 4.44 -8.62
C CYS A 103 21.67 4.54 -9.65
N THR A 104 21.06 5.72 -9.79
CA THR A 104 20.11 5.98 -10.85
C THR A 104 20.76 6.84 -11.93
N ALA A 105 20.79 6.33 -13.17
CA ALA A 105 21.16 7.12 -14.32
C ALA A 105 19.95 7.96 -14.72
N LEU A 106 20.00 9.25 -14.43
CA LEU A 106 18.89 10.18 -14.66
C LEU A 106 18.87 10.74 -16.10
N THR A 107 19.83 10.33 -16.92
CA THR A 107 19.90 10.66 -18.35
C THR A 107 19.73 9.38 -19.16
N ALA A 108 18.72 9.33 -20.00
CA ALA A 108 18.51 8.16 -20.86
C ALA A 108 19.70 7.95 -21.83
N ALA A 109 20.09 6.70 -22.04
CA ALA A 109 21.02 6.34 -23.09
C ALA A 109 20.41 6.73 -24.44
N GLY A 110 20.94 7.78 -25.07
CA GLY A 110 20.37 8.38 -26.30
C GLY A 110 19.94 9.84 -26.16
N GLY A 111 20.01 10.44 -24.97
CA GLY A 111 20.07 11.88 -24.77
C GLY A 111 18.75 12.66 -24.82
N THR A 112 17.59 12.01 -24.78
CA THR A 112 16.30 12.71 -24.97
C THR A 112 15.45 12.91 -23.72
N VAL A 113 15.70 12.22 -22.61
CA VAL A 113 14.96 12.39 -21.37
C VAL A 113 15.92 12.58 -20.22
N HIS A 114 15.82 13.71 -19.55
CA HIS A 114 16.56 14.00 -18.32
C HIS A 114 15.57 14.06 -17.15
N PHE A 115 15.85 13.32 -16.08
CA PHE A 115 15.17 13.49 -14.80
C PHE A 115 16.14 14.15 -13.82
N GLY A 116 15.66 15.09 -13.01
CA GLY A 116 16.47 15.71 -11.96
C GLY A 116 16.62 14.82 -10.73
N SER A 117 15.71 13.85 -10.56
CA SER A 117 15.71 12.93 -9.43
C SER A 117 14.91 11.65 -9.71
N ASP A 118 15.03 10.66 -8.81
CA ASP A 118 14.18 9.46 -8.84
C ASP A 118 12.69 9.81 -8.70
N GLU A 119 12.37 10.81 -7.86
CA GLU A 119 11.00 11.30 -7.65
C GLU A 119 10.40 11.87 -8.94
N GLU A 120 11.19 12.57 -9.75
CA GLU A 120 10.74 13.06 -11.05
C GLU A 120 10.45 11.92 -12.01
N ALA A 121 11.29 10.89 -12.01
CA ALA A 121 11.07 9.71 -12.84
C ALA A 121 9.78 8.97 -12.44
N PHE A 122 9.56 8.74 -11.13
CA PHE A 122 8.30 8.18 -10.63
C PHE A 122 7.10 9.05 -10.99
N THR A 123 7.20 10.36 -10.79
CA THR A 123 6.14 11.33 -11.08
C THR A 123 5.78 11.33 -12.57
N ALA A 124 6.77 11.27 -13.46
CA ALA A 124 6.56 11.17 -14.89
C ALA A 124 5.80 9.87 -15.27
N GLY A 125 6.17 8.75 -14.66
CA GLY A 125 5.47 7.47 -14.85
C GLY A 125 4.01 7.53 -14.40
N VAL A 126 3.73 8.15 -13.25
CA VAL A 126 2.36 8.38 -12.77
C VAL A 126 1.57 9.21 -13.77
N GLY A 127 2.08 10.38 -14.15
CA GLY A 127 1.40 11.28 -15.09
C GLY A 127 1.08 10.58 -16.42
N LYS A 128 2.01 9.77 -16.91
CA LYS A 128 1.83 8.98 -18.13
C LYS A 128 0.75 7.92 -17.97
N ALA A 129 0.75 7.17 -16.85
CA ALA A 129 -0.27 6.16 -16.57
C ALA A 129 -1.68 6.74 -16.60
N TYR A 130 -1.89 7.86 -15.93
CA TYR A 130 -3.22 8.49 -15.87
C TYR A 130 -3.65 9.04 -17.22
N LYS A 131 -2.75 9.67 -17.97
CA LYS A 131 -3.04 10.25 -19.27
C LYS A 131 -3.35 9.19 -20.34
N GLU A 132 -2.47 8.19 -20.48
CA GLU A 132 -2.57 7.23 -21.57
C GLU A 132 -3.67 6.16 -21.37
N ASN A 133 -4.07 5.92 -20.11
CA ASN A 133 -5.17 5.00 -19.83
C ASN A 133 -6.51 5.70 -19.57
N ASN A 134 -6.62 7.00 -19.89
CA ASN A 134 -7.84 7.80 -19.73
C ASN A 134 -8.40 7.73 -18.30
N LEU A 135 -7.52 7.68 -17.29
CA LEU A 135 -7.92 7.67 -15.90
C LEU A 135 -8.37 9.08 -15.48
N ARG A 136 -9.41 9.16 -14.68
CA ARG A 136 -9.91 10.45 -14.19
C ARG A 136 -8.84 11.14 -13.35
N PHE A 137 -8.63 12.43 -13.60
CA PHE A 137 -7.79 13.27 -12.75
C PHE A 137 -8.59 13.69 -11.52
N SER A 138 -8.39 12.99 -10.40
CA SER A 138 -9.15 13.17 -9.15
C SER A 138 -8.53 14.16 -8.18
N ILE A 139 -7.26 14.58 -8.41
CA ILE A 139 -6.52 15.43 -7.50
C ILE A 139 -6.81 16.89 -7.77
N ASN A 140 -7.25 17.59 -6.71
CA ASN A 140 -7.27 19.04 -6.67
C ASN A 140 -6.01 19.56 -5.97
N ILE A 141 -5.53 20.68 -6.44
CA ILE A 141 -4.40 21.41 -5.86
C ILE A 141 -4.87 22.82 -5.43
N PRO A 142 -4.34 23.35 -4.32
CA PRO A 142 -4.70 24.69 -3.89
C PRO A 142 -4.29 25.73 -4.93
N SER A 143 -5.23 26.56 -5.35
CA SER A 143 -4.98 27.75 -6.15
C SER A 143 -4.84 29.00 -5.29
N SER A 144 -5.40 28.99 -4.08
CA SER A 144 -5.23 29.98 -3.02
C SER A 144 -5.43 29.30 -1.66
N LEU A 145 -5.40 30.05 -0.56
CA LEU A 145 -5.69 29.54 0.79
C LEU A 145 -7.11 28.95 0.91
N PHE A 146 -8.05 29.45 0.15
CA PHE A 146 -9.49 29.10 0.27
C PHE A 146 -10.06 28.45 -0.99
N ASP A 147 -9.27 28.33 -2.06
CA ASP A 147 -9.70 27.80 -3.34
C ASP A 147 -8.78 26.69 -3.81
N GLU A 148 -9.35 25.73 -4.50
CA GLU A 148 -8.64 24.63 -5.15
C GLU A 148 -9.11 24.45 -6.60
N LYS A 149 -8.23 23.89 -7.41
CA LYS A 149 -8.54 23.53 -8.80
C LYS A 149 -8.04 22.13 -9.12
N ASN A 150 -8.67 21.47 -10.06
CA ASN A 150 -8.19 20.17 -10.55
C ASN A 150 -6.77 20.32 -11.13
N SER A 151 -5.90 19.37 -10.79
CA SER A 151 -4.50 19.38 -11.24
C SER A 151 -4.33 19.16 -12.74
N ALA A 152 -5.34 18.62 -13.42
CA ALA A 152 -5.35 18.21 -14.82
C ALA A 152 -4.26 17.18 -15.22
N THR A 153 -3.62 16.58 -14.23
CA THR A 153 -2.53 15.59 -14.41
C THR A 153 -2.62 14.43 -13.43
N ASN A 154 -3.47 14.53 -12.42
CA ASN A 154 -3.51 13.68 -11.23
C ASN A 154 -2.21 13.70 -10.41
N LEU A 155 -1.45 14.78 -10.48
CA LEU A 155 -0.25 15.06 -9.68
C LEU A 155 -0.55 16.15 -8.65
N PRO A 156 0.22 16.26 -7.57
CA PRO A 156 1.46 15.54 -7.28
C PRO A 156 1.24 14.08 -6.85
N ALA A 157 2.25 13.25 -7.06
CA ALA A 157 2.37 11.94 -6.42
C ALA A 157 3.12 12.09 -5.10
N GLN A 158 2.84 11.22 -4.13
CA GLN A 158 3.68 11.08 -2.94
C GLN A 158 4.75 10.04 -3.22
N VAL A 159 6.02 10.40 -3.03
CA VAL A 159 7.16 9.50 -3.21
C VAL A 159 8.00 9.52 -1.95
N ASP A 160 8.17 8.36 -1.32
CA ASP A 160 8.98 8.17 -0.12
C ASP A 160 10.13 7.19 -0.45
N ILE A 161 11.38 7.67 -0.44
CA ILE A 161 12.55 6.85 -0.75
C ILE A 161 13.36 6.64 0.53
N PHE A 162 13.54 5.37 0.91
CA PHE A 162 14.30 4.95 2.07
C PHE A 162 15.66 4.42 1.64
N SER A 163 16.73 4.98 2.17
CA SER A 163 18.07 4.43 1.99
C SER A 163 18.24 3.17 2.84
N THR A 164 18.80 2.13 2.24
CA THR A 164 19.14 0.87 2.91
C THR A 164 20.60 0.50 2.63
N ASN A 165 21.21 -0.27 3.54
CA ASN A 165 22.67 -0.50 3.48
C ASN A 165 23.10 -1.70 2.62
N GLY A 166 22.23 -2.22 1.75
CA GLY A 166 22.54 -3.36 0.90
C GLY A 166 22.53 -4.71 1.61
N ALA A 167 22.87 -5.74 0.87
CA ALA A 167 22.85 -7.12 1.30
C ALA A 167 23.59 -7.37 2.60
N GLY A 168 22.91 -7.96 3.56
CA GLY A 168 23.49 -8.41 4.84
C GLY A 168 22.96 -7.71 6.07
N THR A 169 22.22 -6.61 5.98
CA THR A 169 21.63 -5.95 7.14
C THR A 169 20.12 -6.12 7.19
N GLY A 170 19.63 -7.30 7.58
CA GLY A 170 18.24 -7.51 8.03
C GLY A 170 17.10 -7.25 7.05
N THR A 171 17.38 -6.78 5.84
CA THR A 171 16.35 -6.49 4.83
C THR A 171 16.05 -7.67 3.90
N ALA A 172 16.98 -8.62 3.78
CA ALA A 172 16.71 -9.90 3.09
C ALA A 172 15.61 -10.72 3.80
N GLU A 173 15.41 -10.47 5.10
CA GLU A 173 14.35 -11.09 5.89
C GLU A 173 12.94 -10.56 5.55
N TYR A 174 12.84 -9.41 4.85
CA TYR A 174 11.55 -8.87 4.40
C TYR A 174 11.15 -9.32 2.99
N ALA A 175 12.11 -9.65 2.15
CA ALA A 175 11.82 -10.35 0.91
C ALA A 175 11.58 -11.81 1.30
N GLY A 176 10.32 -12.28 1.26
CA GLY A 176 9.97 -13.67 1.52
C GLY A 176 10.82 -14.64 0.71
N SER A 177 12.05 -14.88 1.15
CA SER A 177 12.85 -15.95 0.62
C SER A 177 12.24 -17.22 1.17
N SER A 178 11.58 -17.98 0.32
CA SER A 178 11.30 -19.39 0.58
C SER A 178 12.58 -20.01 1.10
N CYS A 179 12.54 -20.57 2.32
CA CYS A 179 13.60 -21.41 2.83
C CYS A 179 13.71 -22.64 1.93
N SER A 180 14.47 -22.53 0.84
CA SER A 180 15.04 -23.69 0.20
C SER A 180 16.22 -24.13 1.06
N ASN A 181 16.14 -25.31 1.65
CA ASN A 181 17.27 -26.04 2.24
C ASN A 181 18.35 -26.21 1.17
N GLY A 182 19.36 -25.37 1.18
CA GLY A 182 20.48 -25.51 0.28
C GLY A 182 21.41 -24.32 0.35
N THR A 183 22.52 -24.52 1.03
CA THR A 183 23.81 -23.79 0.91
C THR A 183 23.65 -22.31 0.54
N GLY A 184 23.71 -21.43 1.54
CA GLY A 184 23.58 -20.00 1.41
C GLY A 184 24.50 -19.40 0.33
N SER A 185 23.90 -18.87 -0.67
CA SER A 185 24.46 -17.73 -1.38
C SER A 185 23.73 -16.50 -0.83
N ASP A 186 24.32 -15.84 0.15
CA ASP A 186 24.00 -14.45 0.46
C ASP A 186 24.14 -13.69 -0.84
N SER A 187 23.05 -13.34 -1.48
CA SER A 187 23.10 -12.46 -2.66
C SER A 187 23.47 -11.07 -2.15
N THR A 188 24.76 -10.77 -2.22
CA THR A 188 25.33 -9.47 -1.87
C THR A 188 25.00 -8.39 -2.90
N GLU A 189 24.09 -8.67 -3.82
CA GLU A 189 23.73 -7.75 -4.91
C GLU A 189 22.80 -6.64 -4.36
N PRO A 190 23.14 -5.37 -4.64
CA PRO A 190 22.30 -4.25 -4.27
C PRO A 190 20.94 -4.33 -4.96
N SER A 191 19.90 -3.90 -4.27
CA SER A 191 18.52 -3.96 -4.74
C SER A 191 17.81 -2.60 -4.66
N TYR A 192 16.85 -2.36 -5.56
CA TYR A 192 15.93 -1.25 -5.50
C TYR A 192 14.51 -1.82 -5.52
N ARG A 193 13.78 -1.69 -4.42
CA ARG A 193 12.47 -2.30 -4.23
C ARG A 193 11.39 -1.22 -4.16
N PHE A 194 10.22 -1.52 -4.72
CA PHE A 194 9.13 -0.55 -4.81
C PHE A 194 7.82 -1.16 -4.32
N LEU A 195 7.01 -0.33 -3.67
CA LEU A 195 5.62 -0.58 -3.37
C LEU A 195 4.80 0.57 -3.94
N PHE A 196 4.01 0.28 -4.95
CA PHE A 196 3.09 1.24 -5.58
C PHE A 196 1.70 1.12 -4.95
N CYS A 197 1.11 2.24 -4.62
CA CYS A 197 -0.20 2.31 -4.00
C CYS A 197 -1.03 3.42 -4.64
N ALA A 198 -2.24 3.10 -5.06
CA ALA A 198 -3.24 4.08 -5.47
C ALA A 198 -4.33 4.12 -4.37
N LYS A 199 -4.49 5.26 -3.72
CA LYS A 199 -5.45 5.42 -2.62
C LYS A 199 -6.52 6.43 -3.00
N GLY A 200 -7.76 5.96 -3.15
CA GLY A 200 -8.91 6.81 -3.47
C GLY A 200 -9.13 7.93 -2.45
N GLY A 201 -9.65 9.06 -2.90
CA GLY A 201 -9.91 10.23 -2.07
C GLY A 201 -10.89 9.92 -0.93
N GLY A 202 -11.93 9.13 -1.21
CA GLY A 202 -12.86 8.65 -0.20
C GLY A 202 -12.18 7.87 0.93
N SER A 203 -11.24 6.99 0.59
CA SER A 203 -10.46 6.23 1.56
C SER A 203 -9.41 7.10 2.28
N SER A 204 -8.74 8.00 1.57
CA SER A 204 -7.76 8.92 2.16
C SER A 204 -8.38 9.82 3.20
N ASN A 205 -9.58 10.33 2.93
CA ASN A 205 -10.33 11.20 3.84
C ASN A 205 -10.87 10.47 5.09
N LYS A 206 -10.79 9.14 5.15
CA LYS A 206 -11.14 8.34 6.34
C LYS A 206 -9.94 8.03 7.23
N THR A 207 -8.75 8.49 6.86
CA THR A 207 -7.60 8.43 7.74
C THR A 207 -7.81 9.38 8.92
N ASP A 208 -7.80 8.82 10.13
CA ASP A 208 -7.95 9.59 11.38
C ASP A 208 -6.68 9.45 12.21
N PHE A 209 -6.18 10.55 12.72
CA PHE A 209 -5.08 10.58 13.67
C PHE A 209 -5.55 11.25 14.97
N THR A 210 -5.45 10.54 16.08
CA THR A 210 -5.90 11.03 17.40
C THR A 210 -4.74 11.01 18.39
N CYS A 211 -4.39 12.16 18.95
CA CYS A 211 -3.53 12.25 20.11
C CYS A 211 -4.36 12.02 21.37
N ALA A 212 -4.00 11.01 22.16
CA ALA A 212 -4.68 10.67 23.40
C ALA A 212 -3.70 10.35 24.51
N THR A 213 -4.15 10.43 25.75
CA THR A 213 -3.35 10.03 26.90
C THR A 213 -3.41 8.51 27.09
N LYS A 214 -2.47 7.98 27.92
CA LYS A 214 -2.45 6.56 28.31
C LYS A 214 -3.77 6.04 28.89
N ALA A 215 -4.63 6.92 29.37
CA ALA A 215 -5.97 6.56 29.88
C ALA A 215 -6.85 5.88 28.82
N LEU A 216 -6.58 6.11 27.53
CA LEU A 216 -7.28 5.40 26.45
C LEU A 216 -6.85 3.92 26.35
N LEU A 217 -5.66 3.56 26.81
CA LEU A 217 -5.09 2.23 26.65
C LEU A 217 -5.58 1.25 27.74
N ASN A 218 -6.88 1.21 27.96
CA ASN A 218 -7.56 0.14 28.67
C ASN A 218 -8.65 -0.46 27.77
N PRO A 219 -8.97 -1.76 27.89
CA PRO A 219 -9.83 -2.45 26.94
C PRO A 219 -11.18 -1.77 26.71
N GLN A 220 -11.86 -1.33 27.78
CA GLN A 220 -13.18 -0.73 27.69
C GLN A 220 -13.18 0.64 27.01
N SER A 221 -12.21 1.49 27.35
CA SER A 221 -12.10 2.82 26.75
C SER A 221 -11.66 2.72 25.30
N PHE A 222 -10.73 1.82 25.00
CA PHE A 222 -10.23 1.61 23.64
C PHE A 222 -11.33 1.03 22.74
N GLU A 223 -12.10 0.07 23.22
CA GLU A 223 -13.23 -0.47 22.46
C GLU A 223 -14.28 0.60 22.14
N ARG A 224 -14.65 1.43 23.14
CA ARG A 224 -15.58 2.54 22.92
C ARG A 224 -15.07 3.53 21.89
N PHE A 225 -13.78 3.84 21.96
CA PHE A 225 -13.11 4.69 20.99
C PHE A 225 -13.18 4.09 19.57
N LEU A 226 -12.83 2.82 19.40
CA LEU A 226 -12.90 2.13 18.13
C LEU A 226 -14.33 2.08 17.57
N LYS A 227 -15.34 1.77 18.39
CA LYS A 227 -16.75 1.82 17.98
C LYS A 227 -17.12 3.17 17.37
N THR A 228 -16.72 4.25 18.02
CA THR A 228 -16.98 5.61 17.51
C THR A 228 -16.27 5.87 16.18
N LYS A 229 -14.99 5.51 16.09
CA LYS A 229 -14.19 5.77 14.88
C LYS A 229 -14.62 4.90 13.71
N ILE A 230 -14.89 3.63 13.93
CA ILE A 230 -15.31 2.70 12.88
C ILE A 230 -16.70 3.07 12.34
N ALA A 231 -17.65 3.43 13.21
CA ALA A 231 -18.95 3.92 12.78
C ALA A 231 -18.84 5.19 11.91
N ALA A 232 -17.90 6.08 12.24
CA ALA A 232 -17.66 7.32 11.49
C ALA A 232 -17.03 7.09 10.10
N LEU A 233 -16.49 5.88 9.80
CA LEU A 233 -16.03 5.55 8.47
C LEU A 233 -17.16 5.65 7.43
N GLY A 234 -18.36 5.21 7.80
CA GLY A 234 -19.50 5.15 6.88
C GLY A 234 -19.20 4.27 5.66
N THR A 235 -19.96 4.43 4.60
CA THR A 235 -19.86 3.61 3.39
C THR A 235 -19.30 4.35 2.16
N ALA A 236 -18.95 5.64 2.30
CA ALA A 236 -18.55 6.48 1.17
C ALA A 236 -17.24 6.08 0.45
N ALA A 237 -16.40 5.26 1.10
CA ALA A 237 -15.15 4.77 0.53
C ALA A 237 -15.26 3.33 -0.01
N CYS A 238 -16.47 2.88 -0.34
CA CYS A 238 -16.77 1.60 -0.96
C CYS A 238 -16.29 0.38 -0.15
N PRO A 239 -16.93 0.05 0.98
CA PRO A 239 -16.66 -1.20 1.70
C PRO A 239 -16.95 -2.44 0.81
N PRO A 240 -16.46 -3.63 1.17
CA PRO A 240 -15.84 -3.97 2.45
C PRO A 240 -14.40 -3.46 2.59
N TYR A 241 -14.08 -2.92 3.77
CA TYR A 241 -12.80 -2.27 4.03
C TYR A 241 -11.71 -3.22 4.52
N THR A 242 -10.47 -2.86 4.28
CA THR A 242 -9.35 -3.25 5.14
C THR A 242 -9.13 -2.12 6.16
N ILE A 243 -9.47 -2.38 7.42
CA ILE A 243 -9.30 -1.42 8.50
C ILE A 243 -7.94 -1.61 9.14
N ALA A 244 -7.10 -0.59 9.10
CA ALA A 244 -5.82 -0.59 9.80
C ALA A 244 -5.89 0.32 11.03
N VAL A 245 -5.31 -0.12 12.14
CA VAL A 245 -5.18 0.62 13.39
C VAL A 245 -3.74 0.54 13.85
N VAL A 246 -3.10 1.70 14.08
CA VAL A 246 -1.74 1.77 14.60
C VAL A 246 -1.71 2.58 15.89
N ILE A 247 -1.17 1.99 16.94
CA ILE A 247 -1.13 2.54 18.29
C ILE A 247 0.31 2.86 18.67
N GLY A 248 0.57 4.09 19.11
CA GLY A 248 1.89 4.53 19.54
C GLY A 248 2.70 5.17 18.42
N GLY A 249 4.01 5.12 18.56
CA GLY A 249 4.97 5.81 17.70
C GLY A 249 5.61 7.02 18.38
N LEU A 250 6.76 7.44 17.84
CA LEU A 250 7.51 8.59 18.37
C LEU A 250 6.99 9.92 17.82
N SER A 251 6.31 9.89 16.69
CA SER A 251 5.74 11.06 16.03
C SER A 251 4.48 10.71 15.21
N PRO A 252 3.65 11.70 14.88
CA PRO A 252 2.52 11.52 13.96
C PRO A 252 2.95 10.93 12.63
N GLU A 253 4.05 11.39 12.07
CA GLU A 253 4.56 10.96 10.76
C GLU A 253 4.90 9.47 10.77
N GLN A 254 5.60 8.99 11.81
CA GLN A 254 5.92 7.58 11.97
C GLN A 254 4.66 6.72 12.08
N ASN A 255 3.68 7.17 12.89
CA ASN A 255 2.42 6.46 13.05
C ASN A 255 1.65 6.39 11.72
N LEU A 256 1.47 7.52 11.04
CA LEU A 256 0.73 7.60 9.78
C LEU A 256 1.42 6.85 8.63
N GLN A 257 2.75 6.86 8.56
CA GLN A 257 3.49 6.07 7.59
C GLN A 257 3.32 4.57 7.84
N THR A 258 3.41 4.14 9.12
CA THR A 258 3.14 2.75 9.51
C THR A 258 1.71 2.35 9.17
N LEU A 259 0.73 3.23 9.41
CA LEU A 259 -0.66 3.01 9.06
C LEU A 259 -0.86 2.81 7.55
N LYS A 260 -0.24 3.63 6.72
CA LYS A 260 -0.28 3.47 5.26
C LYS A 260 0.26 2.11 4.83
N LEU A 261 1.43 1.73 5.29
CA LEU A 261 2.04 0.43 5.00
C LEU A 261 1.19 -0.74 5.53
N ALA A 262 0.51 -0.56 6.68
CA ALA A 262 -0.42 -1.56 7.20
C ALA A 262 -1.61 -1.78 6.25
N THR A 263 -2.15 -0.73 5.63
CA THR A 263 -3.28 -0.87 4.69
C THR A 263 -2.91 -1.63 3.42
N THR A 264 -1.64 -1.67 3.05
CA THR A 264 -1.15 -2.40 1.87
C THR A 264 -0.80 -3.87 2.17
N GLY A 265 -0.84 -4.30 3.43
CA GLY A 265 -0.36 -5.62 3.85
C GLY A 265 1.18 -5.73 3.92
N TYR A 266 1.91 -4.62 3.80
CA TYR A 266 3.39 -4.64 3.86
C TYR A 266 3.93 -5.30 5.13
N TRP A 267 3.28 -5.06 6.27
CA TRP A 267 3.69 -5.61 7.57
C TRP A 267 3.26 -7.07 7.80
N ASP A 268 2.47 -7.66 6.91
CA ASP A 268 2.01 -9.05 7.06
C ASP A 268 3.18 -10.04 6.94
N ALA A 269 4.18 -9.71 6.12
CA ALA A 269 5.40 -10.50 5.98
C ALA A 269 6.26 -10.51 7.26
N ALA A 270 6.26 -9.42 8.03
CA ALA A 270 7.01 -9.32 9.29
C ALA A 270 6.53 -10.32 10.34
N GLU A 271 5.26 -10.75 10.29
CA GLU A 271 4.72 -11.76 11.20
C GLU A 271 5.20 -13.18 10.89
N ALA A 272 5.42 -13.50 9.61
CA ALA A 272 5.96 -14.78 9.22
C ALA A 272 7.34 -15.03 9.84
N LEU A 273 8.12 -13.97 10.03
CA LEU A 273 9.43 -14.01 10.66
C LEU A 273 9.36 -14.25 12.18
N ASN A 274 8.31 -13.77 12.85
CA ASN A 274 8.09 -14.00 14.27
C ASN A 274 7.75 -15.49 14.57
N LYS A 275 7.24 -16.25 13.60
CA LYS A 275 6.93 -17.69 13.74
C LYS A 275 8.17 -18.58 13.62
N ILE A 276 9.29 -18.10 13.12
CA ILE A 276 10.52 -18.89 12.93
C ILE A 276 11.39 -18.95 14.19
N GLY A 277 10.90 -18.51 15.35
CA GLY A 277 11.49 -18.82 16.66
C GLY A 277 12.74 -18.02 17.04
N GLY A 278 13.02 -16.93 16.40
CA GLY A 278 14.05 -15.98 16.80
C GLY A 278 13.47 -14.85 17.63
N SER A 279 14.07 -14.54 18.80
CA SER A 279 13.80 -13.31 19.52
C SER A 279 14.29 -12.13 18.69
N ILE A 280 13.44 -11.58 17.87
CA ILE A 280 13.74 -10.35 17.10
C ILE A 280 13.80 -9.23 18.12
N ARG A 281 15.00 -8.76 18.42
CA ARG A 281 15.20 -7.57 19.24
C ARG A 281 14.89 -6.34 18.41
N TRP A 282 13.91 -5.57 18.84
CA TRP A 282 13.47 -4.31 18.22
C TRP A 282 14.52 -3.21 18.15
N THR A 283 15.67 -3.44 18.79
CA THR A 283 16.83 -2.54 18.81
C THR A 283 17.76 -2.77 17.63
N ASP A 284 17.44 -3.69 16.74
CA ASP A 284 18.39 -4.06 15.72
C ASP A 284 18.26 -3.20 14.49
N THR A 285 19.34 -2.48 14.27
CA THR A 285 19.84 -1.88 13.06
C THR A 285 19.06 -0.72 12.47
N ALA A 286 19.72 0.41 12.41
CA ALA A 286 19.37 1.60 11.64
C ALA A 286 18.12 2.39 12.07
N GLY A 287 17.74 2.34 13.36
CA GLY A 287 16.69 3.22 13.91
C GLY A 287 15.25 2.87 13.51
N GLY A 288 15.02 1.71 12.92
CA GLY A 288 13.69 1.29 12.52
C GLY A 288 12.92 0.61 13.66
N VAL A 289 11.83 1.21 14.11
CA VAL A 289 10.84 0.54 14.96
C VAL A 289 9.97 -0.36 14.10
N ARG A 290 9.92 -1.66 14.41
CA ARG A 290 9.04 -2.61 13.72
C ARG A 290 7.69 -2.66 14.43
N PRO A 291 6.57 -2.54 13.72
CA PRO A 291 5.25 -2.65 14.33
C PRO A 291 4.97 -4.10 14.78
N LEU A 292 4.40 -4.24 15.97
CA LEU A 292 3.95 -5.50 16.53
C LEU A 292 2.47 -5.71 16.23
N ARG A 293 2.12 -6.82 15.59
CA ARG A 293 0.75 -7.14 15.24
C ARG A 293 -0.05 -7.65 16.46
N CYS A 294 -1.30 -7.21 16.59
CA CYS A 294 -2.21 -7.54 17.68
C CYS A 294 -3.44 -8.27 17.15
N ARG A 295 -3.34 -9.60 16.96
CA ARG A 295 -4.40 -10.45 16.36
C ARG A 295 -5.73 -10.41 17.10
N ASP A 296 -5.73 -10.49 18.41
CA ASP A 296 -6.96 -10.46 19.21
C ASP A 296 -7.77 -9.19 18.97
N TRP A 297 -7.08 -8.07 18.72
CA TRP A 297 -7.72 -6.81 18.40
C TRP A 297 -8.16 -6.72 16.94
N GLU A 298 -7.57 -7.45 16.02
CA GLU A 298 -8.05 -7.55 14.65
C GLU A 298 -9.42 -8.21 14.60
N GLU A 299 -9.61 -9.33 15.29
CA GLU A 299 -10.89 -10.00 15.41
C GLU A 299 -11.93 -9.06 16.05
N ARG A 300 -11.54 -8.34 17.11
CA ARG A 300 -12.44 -7.39 17.76
C ARG A 300 -12.82 -6.21 16.86
N VAL A 301 -11.90 -5.69 16.03
CA VAL A 301 -12.18 -4.64 15.04
C VAL A 301 -13.20 -5.12 14.01
N LEU A 302 -13.07 -6.36 13.51
CA LEU A 302 -14.03 -6.94 12.58
C LEU A 302 -15.41 -7.10 13.21
N GLN A 303 -15.49 -7.56 14.47
CA GLN A 303 -16.76 -7.65 15.21
C GLN A 303 -17.39 -6.27 15.39
N ILE A 304 -16.61 -5.26 15.79
CA ILE A 304 -17.10 -3.87 15.93
C ILE A 304 -17.60 -3.35 14.57
N ALA A 305 -16.91 -3.63 13.49
CA ALA A 305 -17.35 -3.25 12.15
C ALA A 305 -18.68 -3.88 11.77
N ALA A 306 -18.87 -5.16 12.08
CA ALA A 306 -20.15 -5.86 11.88
C ALA A 306 -21.27 -5.30 12.77
N GLU A 307 -20.97 -5.01 14.04
CA GLU A 307 -21.93 -4.41 15.00
C GLU A 307 -22.46 -3.04 14.54
N THR A 308 -21.78 -2.35 13.61
CA THR A 308 -22.28 -1.06 13.09
C THR A 308 -23.56 -1.21 12.27
N GLY A 309 -23.81 -2.37 11.68
CA GLY A 309 -24.93 -2.63 10.79
C GLY A 309 -24.87 -1.89 9.44
N LEU A 310 -23.76 -1.19 9.13
CA LEU A 310 -23.61 -0.42 7.88
C LEU A 310 -23.45 -1.31 6.66
N GLY A 311 -22.83 -2.50 6.81
CA GLY A 311 -22.60 -3.42 5.72
C GLY A 311 -21.71 -2.89 4.62
N ALA A 312 -21.73 -3.57 3.47
CA ALA A 312 -20.92 -3.18 2.33
C ALA A 312 -21.42 -1.89 1.65
N GLN A 313 -22.73 -1.57 1.69
CA GLN A 313 -23.30 -0.30 1.19
C GLN A 313 -24.64 0.05 1.86
N PHE A 314 -25.58 -0.87 1.87
CA PHE A 314 -27.00 -0.60 2.17
C PHE A 314 -27.49 -1.30 3.44
N GLY A 315 -26.60 -1.50 4.41
CA GLY A 315 -26.86 -2.26 5.63
C GLY A 315 -26.41 -3.71 5.51
N GLY A 316 -25.97 -4.26 6.63
CA GLY A 316 -25.42 -5.61 6.73
C GLY A 316 -24.31 -5.71 7.74
N SER A 317 -23.52 -6.78 7.68
CA SER A 317 -22.41 -7.04 8.60
C SER A 317 -21.01 -6.86 8.00
N HIS A 318 -20.90 -6.71 6.67
CA HIS A 318 -19.62 -6.72 5.98
C HIS A 318 -19.09 -5.30 5.67
N LEU A 319 -19.05 -4.44 6.69
CA LEU A 319 -18.36 -3.14 6.57
C LEU A 319 -16.85 -3.32 6.37
N ALA A 320 -16.26 -4.35 6.95
CA ALA A 320 -14.84 -4.68 6.78
C ALA A 320 -14.66 -6.16 6.46
N ALA A 321 -13.73 -6.44 5.52
CA ALA A 321 -13.26 -7.78 5.18
C ALA A 321 -12.00 -8.15 5.97
N HIS A 322 -11.13 -7.18 6.21
CA HIS A 322 -9.87 -7.38 6.91
C HIS A 322 -9.65 -6.32 7.98
N ALA A 323 -8.92 -6.69 9.03
CA ALA A 323 -8.39 -5.77 10.03
C ALA A 323 -6.90 -6.02 10.23
N ARG A 324 -6.15 -4.95 10.43
CA ARG A 324 -4.73 -5.00 10.75
C ARG A 324 -4.46 -4.05 11.92
N VAL A 325 -4.12 -4.60 13.07
CA VAL A 325 -3.88 -3.83 14.29
C VAL A 325 -2.43 -3.97 14.70
N PHE A 326 -1.73 -2.84 14.76
CA PHE A 326 -0.33 -2.79 15.13
C PHE A 326 -0.09 -1.85 16.31
N ARG A 327 0.95 -2.13 17.07
CA ARG A 327 1.53 -1.20 18.06
C ARG A 327 2.98 -0.93 17.71
N LEU A 328 3.40 0.33 17.89
CA LEU A 328 4.78 0.82 17.77
C LEU A 328 5.42 0.97 19.14
#